data_8ef5387e8734e47b641552b60715717b
#
_entry.id   8ef5387e8734e47b641552b60715717b
#
_cell.length_a   1.000
_cell.length_b   1.000
_cell.length_c   1.000
_cell.angle_alpha   90.00
_cell.angle_beta   90.00
_cell.angle_gamma   90.00
#
_symmetry.space_group_name_H-M   'P 1'
#
loop_
_entity.id
_entity.type
_entity.pdbx_description
1 polymer ?
#
loop_
_entity_poly.entity_id
_entity_poly.type
_entity_poly.pdbx_seq_one_letter_code
_entity_poly.pdbx_strand_id
1 'polypeptide(L)'
;MATRVIIVRHGQSSYNAQQKIQGRSDGSVLTEKGHLDAEKVGNALSQIDIAAFYCSPLQRAKSTAEVIQSRLNNSPVIQPTSQLLEIDLPIWENMVKEEVKAQYPQEYRDWHQKPHEFKMILPDGQEHYPVLSLYQQAQDFWREVIPQHQGQTILIVAHNGINRCLILSAIGIPVSLYHSLQQSNCCVNVLNFTRDFGDPVQVESLNQTAHLGIALPPPRPPFQGSRLLLVRHGETQWNRDKRFQGVRDIPLNDNGKAQAEKAAEFLRETPINHAVTSPLSRPKETAQIILQYHPNVTLDTQVDLTEICHGLWEGKLEEEIEASFPGMLEDWKNAPETVQMPEGENLQEVWDRAIACWQQIVKTYSNSDTPKTIMVVAHDAINKVILCYLLGLKPANFWNIKQGNGAVSVIDYPKGVDSQPVLQAINITSHLGSGILDRTAAGAL
;
A
#
# COMPACT_ATOMS: atom_id res chain seq x y z
N MET A 1 19.84 -11.41 -4.84
CA MET A 1 19.28 -10.64 -3.67
C MET A 1 18.26 -9.66 -4.22
N ALA A 2 17.18 -9.41 -3.49
CA ALA A 2 16.12 -8.51 -3.93
C ALA A 2 16.60 -7.05 -3.99
N THR A 3 16.19 -6.31 -5.02
CA THR A 3 16.40 -4.86 -5.13
C THR A 3 15.29 -4.13 -4.41
N ARG A 4 15.62 -3.34 -3.38
CA ARG A 4 14.65 -2.51 -2.67
C ARG A 4 14.51 -1.15 -3.33
N VAL A 5 13.28 -0.75 -3.59
CA VAL A 5 12.97 0.56 -4.16
C VAL A 5 12.12 1.36 -3.18
N ILE A 6 12.63 2.52 -2.77
CA ILE A 6 11.93 3.48 -1.92
C ILE A 6 11.44 4.61 -2.82
N ILE A 7 10.12 4.80 -2.89
CA ILE A 7 9.51 5.82 -3.74
C ILE A 7 8.87 6.89 -2.86
N VAL A 8 9.27 8.14 -3.05
CA VAL A 8 8.79 9.30 -2.31
C VAL A 8 8.09 10.26 -3.26
N ARG A 9 6.91 10.75 -2.90
CA ARG A 9 6.29 11.87 -3.59
C ARG A 9 6.90 13.18 -3.08
N HIS A 10 7.15 14.15 -3.96
CA HIS A 10 7.65 15.48 -3.58
C HIS A 10 6.82 16.13 -2.46
N GLY A 11 7.44 17.01 -1.68
CA GLY A 11 6.82 17.80 -0.63
C GLY A 11 5.70 18.71 -1.15
N GLN A 12 4.89 19.28 -0.25
CA GLN A 12 3.83 20.19 -0.65
C GLN A 12 4.42 21.35 -1.47
N SER A 13 3.85 21.59 -2.66
CA SER A 13 4.21 22.71 -3.52
C SER A 13 3.17 23.83 -3.43
N SER A 14 3.54 25.03 -3.93
CA SER A 14 2.64 26.19 -4.03
C SER A 14 1.34 25.84 -4.78
N TYR A 15 1.43 25.04 -5.86
CA TYR A 15 0.24 24.61 -6.60
C TYR A 15 -0.59 23.58 -5.85
N ASN A 16 0.03 22.71 -5.04
CA ASN A 16 -0.74 21.84 -4.15
C ASN A 16 -1.56 22.65 -3.15
N ALA A 17 -0.97 23.67 -2.52
CA ALA A 17 -1.66 24.58 -1.60
C ALA A 17 -2.80 25.33 -2.27
N GLN A 18 -2.65 25.70 -3.55
CA GLN A 18 -3.65 26.42 -4.35
C GLN A 18 -4.65 25.48 -5.06
N GLN A 19 -4.54 24.15 -4.89
CA GLN A 19 -5.36 23.14 -5.57
C GLN A 19 -5.31 23.22 -7.11
N LYS A 20 -4.20 23.68 -7.68
CA LYS A 20 -3.96 23.73 -9.12
C LYS A 20 -3.44 22.40 -9.65
N ILE A 21 -3.83 22.08 -10.88
CA ILE A 21 -3.26 20.98 -11.65
C ILE A 21 -1.88 21.40 -12.13
N GLN A 22 -0.88 20.59 -11.81
CA GLN A 22 0.53 20.93 -12.09
C GLN A 22 1.02 20.34 -13.40
N GLY A 23 0.70 19.06 -13.65
CA GLY A 23 1.24 18.34 -14.79
C GLY A 23 2.77 18.46 -14.85
N ARG A 24 3.29 18.77 -16.03
CA ARG A 24 4.72 19.00 -16.29
C ARG A 24 5.15 20.46 -16.11
N SER A 25 4.22 21.37 -15.76
CA SER A 25 4.56 22.76 -15.44
C SER A 25 5.58 22.82 -14.30
N ASP A 26 6.63 23.63 -14.46
CA ASP A 26 7.72 23.79 -13.49
C ASP A 26 7.67 25.14 -12.73
N GLY A 27 6.54 25.86 -12.83
CA GLY A 27 6.31 27.13 -12.12
C GLY A 27 6.01 26.99 -10.62
N SER A 28 5.91 25.76 -10.07
CA SER A 28 5.59 25.53 -8.67
C SER A 28 6.83 25.19 -7.84
N VAL A 29 6.95 25.86 -6.68
CA VAL A 29 8.05 25.66 -5.72
C VAL A 29 7.54 24.97 -4.46
N LEU A 30 8.42 24.36 -3.66
CA LEU A 30 8.06 23.83 -2.35
C LEU A 30 7.57 24.96 -1.44
N THR A 31 6.53 24.67 -0.63
CA THR A 31 6.15 25.51 0.50
C THR A 31 7.08 25.24 1.69
N GLU A 32 7.05 26.10 2.71
CA GLU A 32 7.76 25.86 3.97
C GLU A 32 7.41 24.49 4.56
N LYS A 33 6.10 24.15 4.56
CA LYS A 33 5.64 22.82 4.97
C LYS A 33 6.27 21.70 4.12
N GLY A 34 6.36 21.92 2.80
CA GLY A 34 6.99 20.95 1.88
C GLY A 34 8.46 20.70 2.21
N HIS A 35 9.21 21.75 2.56
CA HIS A 35 10.61 21.66 3.01
C HIS A 35 10.73 20.89 4.34
N LEU A 36 9.96 21.27 5.35
CA LEU A 36 9.96 20.59 6.66
C LEU A 36 9.57 19.11 6.56
N ASP A 37 8.59 18.78 5.74
CA ASP A 37 8.18 17.39 5.53
C ASP A 37 9.26 16.59 4.78
N ALA A 38 9.97 17.19 3.82
CA ALA A 38 11.12 16.56 3.15
C ALA A 38 12.30 16.28 4.11
N GLU A 39 12.56 17.19 5.07
CA GLU A 39 13.55 16.94 6.14
C GLU A 39 13.19 15.73 7.00
N LYS A 40 11.89 15.58 7.35
CA LYS A 40 11.41 14.42 8.10
C LYS A 40 11.59 13.12 7.33
N VAL A 41 11.36 13.12 6.00
CA VAL A 41 11.67 11.97 5.15
C VAL A 41 13.14 11.63 5.20
N GLY A 42 14.02 12.62 5.00
CA GLY A 42 15.48 12.45 5.05
C GLY A 42 15.94 11.86 6.39
N ASN A 43 15.43 12.39 7.51
CA ASN A 43 15.74 11.87 8.85
C ASN A 43 15.26 10.41 9.01
N ALA A 44 14.08 10.07 8.51
CA ALA A 44 13.54 8.72 8.59
C ALA A 44 14.29 7.71 7.70
N LEU A 45 14.95 8.17 6.64
CA LEU A 45 15.76 7.35 5.73
C LEU A 45 17.26 7.38 6.08
N SER A 46 17.70 8.20 7.04
CA SER A 46 19.13 8.49 7.30
C SER A 46 20.00 7.27 7.57
N GLN A 47 19.45 6.20 8.15
CA GLN A 47 20.15 4.97 8.49
C GLN A 47 20.07 3.90 7.39
N ILE A 48 19.42 4.18 6.26
CA ILE A 48 19.28 3.24 5.17
C ILE A 48 20.44 3.47 4.20
N ASP A 49 21.16 2.39 3.86
CA ASP A 49 22.21 2.43 2.85
C ASP A 49 21.57 2.51 1.45
N ILE A 50 21.64 3.69 0.83
CA ILE A 50 21.05 3.98 -0.48
C ILE A 50 22.17 4.00 -1.52
N ALA A 51 22.13 3.05 -2.45
CA ALA A 51 23.15 2.91 -3.49
C ALA A 51 22.98 3.89 -4.66
N ALA A 52 21.72 4.26 -4.99
CA ALA A 52 21.42 5.21 -6.05
C ALA A 52 20.21 6.08 -5.71
N PHE A 53 20.22 7.33 -6.20
CA PHE A 53 19.18 8.30 -5.92
C PHE A 53 18.69 8.96 -7.22
N TYR A 54 17.49 8.61 -7.66
CA TYR A 54 16.84 9.17 -8.85
C TYR A 54 15.80 10.21 -8.48
N CYS A 55 15.65 11.25 -9.29
CA CYS A 55 14.54 12.20 -9.11
C CYS A 55 13.97 12.70 -10.45
N SER A 56 12.75 13.20 -10.41
CA SER A 56 12.21 14.01 -11.50
C SER A 56 13.01 15.31 -11.64
N PRO A 57 13.27 15.82 -12.87
CA PRO A 57 13.94 17.09 -13.08
C PRO A 57 13.12 18.31 -12.67
N LEU A 58 11.78 18.18 -12.47
CA LEU A 58 10.91 19.28 -12.07
C LEU A 58 11.30 19.81 -10.67
N GLN A 59 11.36 21.14 -10.55
CA GLN A 59 11.92 21.86 -9.41
C GLN A 59 11.39 21.34 -8.05
N ARG A 60 10.09 21.14 -7.89
CA ARG A 60 9.48 20.64 -6.64
C ARG A 60 9.99 19.25 -6.21
N ALA A 61 10.25 18.36 -7.16
CA ALA A 61 10.80 17.03 -6.88
C ALA A 61 12.31 17.10 -6.63
N LYS A 62 13.03 17.89 -7.44
CA LYS A 62 14.47 18.10 -7.29
C LYS A 62 14.79 18.74 -5.94
N SER A 63 14.09 19.82 -5.55
CA SER A 63 14.28 20.44 -4.23
C SER A 63 13.92 19.50 -3.08
N THR A 64 12.89 18.65 -3.22
CA THR A 64 12.60 17.62 -2.23
C THR A 64 13.76 16.62 -2.11
N ALA A 65 14.33 16.17 -3.24
CA ALA A 65 15.46 15.24 -3.26
C ALA A 65 16.70 15.85 -2.61
N GLU A 66 17.02 17.12 -2.89
CA GLU A 66 18.16 17.85 -2.31
C GLU A 66 18.03 17.96 -0.76
N VAL A 67 16.83 18.27 -0.26
CA VAL A 67 16.55 18.33 1.18
C VAL A 67 16.72 16.95 1.82
N ILE A 68 16.16 15.89 1.22
CA ILE A 68 16.32 14.51 1.71
C ILE A 68 17.80 14.14 1.73
N GLN A 69 18.53 14.37 0.63
CA GLN A 69 19.97 14.06 0.51
C GLN A 69 20.79 14.68 1.65
N SER A 70 20.50 15.93 2.02
CA SER A 70 21.21 16.64 3.08
C SER A 70 21.09 15.98 4.47
N ARG A 71 20.15 15.04 4.64
CA ARG A 71 19.88 14.32 5.90
C ARG A 71 20.34 12.87 5.88
N LEU A 72 20.75 12.33 4.72
CA LEU A 72 21.24 10.97 4.60
C LEU A 72 22.67 10.84 5.11
N ASN A 73 22.99 9.73 5.77
CA ASN A 73 24.35 9.46 6.24
C ASN A 73 25.31 9.12 5.08
N ASN A 74 24.85 8.38 4.08
CA ASN A 74 25.51 8.29 2.79
C ASN A 74 24.76 9.21 1.80
N SER A 75 25.48 9.95 0.99
CA SER A 75 24.90 10.94 0.09
C SER A 75 25.16 10.54 -1.37
N PRO A 76 24.41 9.59 -1.94
CA PRO A 76 24.56 9.25 -3.35
C PRO A 76 24.22 10.45 -4.20
N VAL A 77 24.87 10.58 -5.37
CA VAL A 77 24.60 11.67 -6.31
C VAL A 77 23.18 11.56 -6.82
N ILE A 78 22.42 12.65 -6.75
CA ILE A 78 21.07 12.71 -7.31
C ILE A 78 21.16 12.67 -8.84
N GLN A 79 20.40 11.77 -9.44
CA GLN A 79 20.32 11.53 -10.88
C GLN A 79 18.95 11.98 -11.41
N PRO A 80 18.80 13.21 -11.95
CA PRO A 80 17.56 13.63 -12.57
C PRO A 80 17.30 12.85 -13.87
N THR A 81 16.08 12.37 -14.04
CA THR A 81 15.66 11.66 -15.27
C THR A 81 14.27 12.10 -15.74
N SER A 82 14.12 12.29 -17.05
CA SER A 82 12.84 12.63 -17.68
C SER A 82 11.78 11.51 -17.55
N GLN A 83 12.21 10.27 -17.32
CA GLN A 83 11.31 9.14 -17.10
C GLN A 83 10.55 9.25 -15.75
N LEU A 84 10.93 10.16 -14.86
CA LEU A 84 10.23 10.48 -13.62
C LEU A 84 9.39 11.77 -13.69
N LEU A 85 9.23 12.38 -14.87
CA LEU A 85 8.32 13.49 -15.07
C LEU A 85 6.88 13.11 -14.68
N GLU A 86 6.11 14.10 -14.21
CA GLU A 86 4.70 13.93 -13.88
C GLU A 86 3.85 13.73 -15.15
N ILE A 87 2.61 13.32 -14.93
CA ILE A 87 1.62 13.16 -15.98
C ILE A 87 1.49 14.43 -16.82
N ASP A 88 1.41 14.23 -18.12
CA ASP A 88 1.26 15.30 -19.09
C ASP A 88 -0.23 15.64 -19.27
N LEU A 89 -0.64 16.83 -18.82
CA LEU A 89 -2.03 17.31 -18.88
C LEU A 89 -2.07 18.73 -19.50
N PRO A 90 -1.57 18.92 -20.71
CA PRO A 90 -1.26 20.23 -21.27
C PRO A 90 -2.45 21.20 -21.31
N ILE A 91 -3.68 20.69 -21.46
CA ILE A 91 -4.90 21.50 -21.49
C ILE A 91 -5.32 21.96 -20.09
N TRP A 92 -4.97 21.21 -19.04
CA TRP A 92 -5.41 21.47 -17.66
C TRP A 92 -4.32 22.07 -16.77
N GLU A 93 -3.07 22.16 -17.26
CA GLU A 93 -1.97 22.73 -16.48
C GLU A 93 -2.25 24.16 -16.03
N ASN A 94 -1.89 24.45 -14.78
CA ASN A 94 -2.10 25.73 -14.09
C ASN A 94 -3.56 26.10 -13.78
N MET A 95 -4.56 25.33 -14.24
CA MET A 95 -5.96 25.52 -13.88
C MET A 95 -6.25 25.01 -12.48
N VAL A 96 -7.19 25.67 -11.79
CA VAL A 96 -7.75 25.16 -10.54
C VAL A 96 -8.69 23.98 -10.85
N LYS A 97 -8.73 22.97 -10.00
CA LYS A 97 -9.55 21.77 -10.23
C LYS A 97 -11.03 22.06 -10.50
N GLU A 98 -11.60 23.06 -9.82
CA GLU A 98 -12.99 23.45 -10.01
C GLU A 98 -13.22 24.08 -11.39
N GLU A 99 -12.24 24.81 -11.91
CA GLU A 99 -12.29 25.36 -13.27
C GLU A 99 -12.27 24.24 -14.32
N VAL A 100 -11.40 23.24 -14.15
CA VAL A 100 -11.36 22.09 -15.05
C VAL A 100 -12.69 21.35 -15.04
N LYS A 101 -13.25 21.11 -13.86
CA LYS A 101 -14.55 20.45 -13.69
C LYS A 101 -15.69 21.23 -14.35
N ALA A 102 -15.64 22.56 -14.30
CA ALA A 102 -16.66 23.42 -14.90
C ALA A 102 -16.51 23.52 -16.42
N GLN A 103 -15.28 23.63 -16.95
CA GLN A 103 -15.02 23.81 -18.38
C GLN A 103 -14.98 22.49 -19.15
N TYR A 104 -14.56 21.39 -18.51
CA TYR A 104 -14.36 20.07 -19.12
C TYR A 104 -15.11 18.98 -18.33
N PRO A 105 -16.45 19.09 -18.14
CA PRO A 105 -17.16 18.20 -17.21
C PRO A 105 -17.19 16.74 -17.66
N GLN A 106 -17.18 16.45 -18.97
CA GLN A 106 -17.16 15.09 -19.48
C GLN A 106 -15.76 14.48 -19.33
N GLU A 107 -14.75 15.19 -19.80
CA GLU A 107 -13.34 14.77 -19.71
C GLU A 107 -12.91 14.58 -18.25
N TYR A 108 -13.39 15.44 -17.34
CA TYR A 108 -13.13 15.29 -15.90
C TYR A 108 -13.80 14.05 -15.31
N ARG A 109 -15.00 13.67 -15.77
CA ARG A 109 -15.66 12.40 -15.41
C ARG A 109 -14.88 11.21 -15.95
N ASP A 110 -14.50 11.23 -17.23
CA ASP A 110 -13.74 10.15 -17.88
C ASP A 110 -12.38 9.96 -17.22
N TRP A 111 -11.68 11.05 -16.89
CA TRP A 111 -10.45 11.03 -16.09
C TRP A 111 -10.60 10.24 -14.78
N HIS A 112 -11.72 10.40 -14.07
CA HIS A 112 -11.92 9.73 -12.79
C HIS A 112 -12.48 8.31 -12.91
N GLN A 113 -13.33 8.05 -13.91
CA GLN A 113 -14.05 6.78 -14.03
C GLN A 113 -13.34 5.78 -14.93
N LYS A 114 -12.65 6.28 -15.96
CA LYS A 114 -12.00 5.48 -17.00
C LYS A 114 -10.61 6.05 -17.35
N PRO A 115 -9.70 6.16 -16.38
CA PRO A 115 -8.40 6.81 -16.59
C PRO A 115 -7.58 6.20 -17.74
N HIS A 116 -7.75 4.91 -18.00
CA HIS A 116 -7.09 4.17 -19.08
C HIS A 116 -7.66 4.46 -20.48
N GLU A 117 -8.89 4.99 -20.57
CA GLU A 117 -9.53 5.40 -21.83
C GLU A 117 -9.48 6.93 -22.00
N PHE A 118 -9.16 7.66 -20.93
CA PHE A 118 -9.15 9.13 -20.96
C PHE A 118 -8.13 9.68 -21.95
N LYS A 119 -8.60 10.58 -22.79
CA LYS A 119 -7.77 11.28 -23.78
C LYS A 119 -8.03 12.78 -23.79
N MET A 120 -7.02 13.53 -24.18
CA MET A 120 -7.09 14.95 -24.52
C MET A 120 -6.93 15.12 -26.03
N ILE A 121 -7.66 16.05 -26.62
CA ILE A 121 -7.41 16.48 -28.01
C ILE A 121 -6.54 17.71 -27.95
N LEU A 122 -5.32 17.59 -28.46
CA LEU A 122 -4.35 18.66 -28.48
C LEU A 122 -4.72 19.74 -29.52
N PRO A 123 -4.13 20.96 -29.45
CA PRO A 123 -4.45 22.02 -30.39
C PRO A 123 -4.19 21.69 -31.87
N ASP A 124 -3.29 20.76 -32.15
CA ASP A 124 -2.99 20.23 -33.48
C ASP A 124 -3.95 19.10 -33.93
N GLY A 125 -4.94 18.75 -33.12
CA GLY A 125 -5.90 17.71 -33.38
C GLY A 125 -5.43 16.29 -33.01
N GLN A 126 -4.21 16.12 -32.47
CA GLN A 126 -3.72 14.81 -32.05
C GLN A 126 -4.42 14.35 -30.76
N GLU A 127 -4.67 13.03 -30.66
CA GLU A 127 -5.13 12.39 -29.44
C GLU A 127 -3.96 12.11 -28.50
N HIS A 128 -4.04 12.56 -27.28
CA HIS A 128 -3.09 12.30 -26.21
C HIS A 128 -3.75 11.50 -25.10
N TYR A 129 -3.17 10.37 -24.71
CA TYR A 129 -3.63 9.48 -23.64
C TYR A 129 -2.71 9.61 -22.42
N PRO A 130 -2.98 10.55 -21.50
CA PRO A 130 -2.04 10.90 -20.44
C PRO A 130 -1.63 9.74 -19.54
N VAL A 131 -2.60 8.92 -19.11
CA VAL A 131 -2.34 7.81 -18.17
C VAL A 131 -1.60 6.66 -18.85
N LEU A 132 -1.97 6.30 -20.09
CA LEU A 132 -1.29 5.24 -20.83
C LEU A 132 0.15 5.61 -21.15
N SER A 133 0.38 6.87 -21.57
CA SER A 133 1.72 7.39 -21.84
C SER A 133 2.59 7.39 -20.58
N LEU A 134 2.01 7.78 -19.43
CA LEU A 134 2.70 7.78 -18.15
C LEU A 134 3.00 6.35 -17.66
N TYR A 135 2.09 5.43 -17.90
CA TYR A 135 2.29 4.02 -17.55
C TYR A 135 3.44 3.39 -18.36
N GLN A 136 3.51 3.68 -19.67
CA GLN A 136 4.62 3.27 -20.51
C GLN A 136 5.94 3.87 -20.02
N GLN A 137 5.95 5.18 -19.68
CA GLN A 137 7.12 5.87 -19.13
C GLN A 137 7.63 5.18 -17.84
N ALA A 138 6.73 4.75 -16.95
CA ALA A 138 7.09 4.01 -15.74
C ALA A 138 7.69 2.64 -16.04
N GLN A 139 7.16 1.91 -17.03
CA GLN A 139 7.71 0.63 -17.46
C GLN A 139 9.12 0.78 -18.06
N ASP A 140 9.34 1.83 -18.85
CA ASP A 140 10.64 2.10 -19.47
C ASP A 140 11.69 2.45 -18.39
N PHE A 141 11.30 3.21 -17.37
CA PHE A 141 12.15 3.46 -16.20
C PHE A 141 12.56 2.17 -15.49
N TRP A 142 11.62 1.25 -15.24
CA TRP A 142 11.93 -0.03 -14.59
C TRP A 142 12.87 -0.89 -15.42
N ARG A 143 12.64 -1.00 -16.73
CA ARG A 143 13.50 -1.79 -17.64
C ARG A 143 14.94 -1.29 -17.68
N GLU A 144 15.13 0.02 -17.53
CA GLU A 144 16.45 0.63 -17.53
C GLU A 144 17.14 0.52 -16.17
N VAL A 145 16.42 0.81 -15.06
CA VAL A 145 17.04 1.02 -13.75
C VAL A 145 17.22 -0.27 -12.96
N ILE A 146 16.24 -1.19 -12.96
CA ILE A 146 16.31 -2.38 -12.09
C ILE A 146 17.53 -3.26 -12.40
N PRO A 147 17.90 -3.55 -13.66
CA PRO A 147 19.08 -4.39 -13.95
C PRO A 147 20.40 -3.81 -13.44
N GLN A 148 20.49 -2.47 -13.28
CA GLN A 148 21.71 -1.79 -12.83
C GLN A 148 21.92 -1.87 -11.31
N HIS A 149 20.88 -2.25 -10.54
CA HIS A 149 20.87 -2.14 -9.07
C HIS A 149 20.47 -3.43 -8.35
N GLN A 150 20.82 -4.57 -8.94
CA GLN A 150 20.50 -5.88 -8.36
C GLN A 150 21.05 -6.02 -6.93
N GLY A 151 20.17 -6.32 -5.96
CA GLY A 151 20.51 -6.51 -4.55
C GLY A 151 20.79 -5.22 -3.79
N GLN A 152 20.54 -4.05 -4.36
CA GLN A 152 20.78 -2.74 -3.75
C GLN A 152 19.47 -2.09 -3.28
N THR A 153 19.60 -0.99 -2.52
CA THR A 153 18.47 -0.10 -2.21
C THR A 153 18.60 1.17 -3.04
N ILE A 154 17.55 1.52 -3.77
CA ILE A 154 17.47 2.76 -4.55
C ILE A 154 16.36 3.67 -4.00
N LEU A 155 16.59 4.98 -4.07
CA LEU A 155 15.63 6.01 -3.69
C LEU A 155 15.15 6.77 -4.93
N ILE A 156 13.85 7.01 -5.00
CA ILE A 156 13.20 7.75 -6.07
C ILE A 156 12.38 8.89 -5.45
N VAL A 157 12.55 10.11 -5.95
CA VAL A 157 11.70 11.25 -5.60
C VAL A 157 10.99 11.76 -6.86
N ALA A 158 9.68 11.61 -6.89
CA ALA A 158 8.89 11.99 -8.06
C ALA A 158 7.50 12.55 -7.68
N HIS A 159 6.47 12.26 -8.44
CA HIS A 159 5.17 12.92 -8.34
C HIS A 159 4.03 11.90 -8.12
N ASN A 160 2.81 12.43 -7.94
CA ASN A 160 1.63 11.63 -7.65
C ASN A 160 1.33 10.62 -8.78
N GLY A 161 1.24 11.12 -10.02
CA GLY A 161 0.84 10.29 -11.17
C GLY A 161 1.88 9.26 -11.52
N ILE A 162 3.14 9.68 -11.70
CA ILE A 162 4.21 8.74 -12.03
C ILE A 162 4.45 7.71 -10.92
N ASN A 163 4.37 8.09 -9.63
CA ASN A 163 4.52 7.12 -8.54
C ASN A 163 3.43 6.04 -8.57
N ARG A 164 2.18 6.42 -8.91
CA ARG A 164 1.12 5.43 -9.14
C ARG A 164 1.48 4.49 -10.28
N CYS A 165 1.89 5.02 -11.44
CA CYS A 165 2.25 4.19 -12.59
C CYS A 165 3.47 3.30 -12.30
N LEU A 166 4.46 3.78 -11.54
CA LEU A 166 5.59 2.98 -11.07
C LEU A 166 5.10 1.79 -10.24
N ILE A 167 4.20 2.02 -9.29
CA ILE A 167 3.64 0.95 -8.45
C ILE A 167 2.75 0.00 -9.28
N LEU A 168 1.81 0.55 -10.06
CA LEU A 168 0.91 -0.25 -10.89
C LEU A 168 1.67 -1.17 -11.83
N SER A 169 2.67 -0.64 -12.56
CA SER A 169 3.44 -1.41 -13.53
C SER A 169 4.37 -2.44 -12.89
N ALA A 170 4.87 -2.16 -11.69
CA ALA A 170 5.76 -3.09 -10.98
C ALA A 170 5.06 -4.38 -10.55
N ILE A 171 3.80 -4.30 -10.11
CA ILE A 171 3.09 -5.45 -9.54
C ILE A 171 1.91 -5.93 -10.40
N GLY A 172 1.74 -5.38 -11.59
CA GLY A 172 0.72 -5.83 -12.55
C GLY A 172 -0.71 -5.37 -12.24
N ILE A 173 -0.89 -4.27 -11.48
CA ILE A 173 -2.23 -3.70 -11.27
C ILE A 173 -2.77 -3.10 -12.58
N PRO A 174 -4.04 -3.37 -12.94
CA PRO A 174 -4.65 -2.80 -14.13
C PRO A 174 -4.62 -1.27 -14.14
N VAL A 175 -4.30 -0.67 -15.28
CA VAL A 175 -4.24 0.80 -15.44
C VAL A 175 -5.57 1.48 -15.15
N SER A 176 -6.70 0.77 -15.32
CA SER A 176 -8.04 1.23 -14.93
C SER A 176 -8.14 1.59 -13.44
N LEU A 177 -7.27 1.03 -12.60
CA LEU A 177 -7.19 1.29 -11.17
C LEU A 177 -6.21 2.43 -10.80
N TYR A 178 -5.81 3.27 -11.75
CA TYR A 178 -4.89 4.39 -11.54
C TYR A 178 -5.25 5.30 -10.34
N HIS A 179 -6.54 5.51 -10.09
CA HIS A 179 -7.00 6.32 -8.96
C HIS A 179 -7.16 5.56 -7.64
N SER A 180 -7.02 4.24 -7.64
CA SER A 180 -7.21 3.40 -6.46
C SER A 180 -6.06 3.46 -5.46
N LEU A 181 -4.92 4.06 -5.82
CA LEU A 181 -3.79 4.25 -4.90
C LEU A 181 -3.69 5.71 -4.44
N GLN A 182 -3.57 5.91 -3.14
CA GLN A 182 -3.26 7.21 -2.57
C GLN A 182 -1.75 7.47 -2.61
N GLN A 183 -1.38 8.72 -2.87
CA GLN A 183 -0.01 9.23 -2.74
C GLN A 183 -0.06 10.59 -2.06
N SER A 184 0.25 10.66 -0.77
CA SER A 184 0.35 11.90 0.01
C SER A 184 1.65 12.63 -0.32
N ASN A 185 1.74 13.96 -0.10
CA ASN A 185 3.04 14.65 -0.20
C ASN A 185 4.01 14.07 0.83
N CYS A 186 5.25 13.88 0.46
CA CYS A 186 6.30 13.24 1.28
C CYS A 186 5.93 11.85 1.80
N CYS A 187 4.93 11.14 1.23
CA CYS A 187 4.70 9.74 1.57
C CYS A 187 5.84 8.87 1.08
N VAL A 188 6.03 7.75 1.76
CA VAL A 188 7.02 6.74 1.40
C VAL A 188 6.32 5.44 1.01
N ASN A 189 6.74 4.87 -0.11
CA ASN A 189 6.33 3.54 -0.58
C ASN A 189 7.60 2.68 -0.70
N VAL A 190 7.48 1.38 -0.40
CA VAL A 190 8.60 0.44 -0.46
C VAL A 190 8.20 -0.79 -1.28
N LEU A 191 8.95 -1.05 -2.34
CA LEU A 191 8.82 -2.22 -3.20
C LEU A 191 10.09 -3.06 -3.15
N ASN A 192 9.97 -4.37 -3.23
CA ASN A 192 11.08 -5.31 -3.29
C ASN A 192 10.99 -6.11 -4.60
N PHE A 193 11.89 -5.86 -5.54
CA PHE A 193 12.01 -6.61 -6.79
C PHE A 193 12.85 -7.86 -6.54
N THR A 194 12.34 -9.04 -6.87
CA THR A 194 13.07 -10.29 -6.67
C THR A 194 14.26 -10.42 -7.61
N ARG A 195 14.10 -9.98 -8.87
CA ARG A 195 15.11 -9.94 -9.95
C ARG A 195 14.83 -8.72 -10.84
N ASP A 196 14.57 -8.95 -12.13
CA ASP A 196 14.33 -7.92 -13.14
C ASP A 196 12.86 -7.44 -13.16
N PHE A 197 12.59 -6.41 -13.96
CA PHE A 197 11.22 -5.97 -14.24
C PHE A 197 10.50 -7.02 -15.08
N GLY A 198 9.37 -7.49 -14.57
CA GLY A 198 8.59 -8.61 -15.12
C GLY A 198 8.62 -9.85 -14.22
N ASP A 199 9.61 -9.96 -13.33
CA ASP A 199 9.60 -10.94 -12.24
C ASP A 199 8.74 -10.48 -11.07
N PRO A 200 8.39 -11.36 -10.11
CA PRO A 200 7.58 -11.00 -8.95
C PRO A 200 8.15 -9.83 -8.16
N VAL A 201 7.28 -8.87 -7.83
CA VAL A 201 7.60 -7.70 -7.00
C VAL A 201 6.69 -7.69 -5.78
N GLN A 202 7.27 -7.52 -4.60
CA GLN A 202 6.53 -7.41 -3.35
C GLN A 202 6.36 -5.96 -2.92
N VAL A 203 5.12 -5.57 -2.65
CA VAL A 203 4.80 -4.35 -1.91
C VAL A 203 5.09 -4.59 -0.44
N GLU A 204 6.14 -3.96 0.08
CA GLU A 204 6.40 -3.95 1.52
C GLU A 204 5.47 -2.98 2.23
N SER A 205 5.29 -1.76 1.67
CA SER A 205 4.35 -0.79 2.20
C SER A 205 4.00 0.29 1.17
N LEU A 206 2.81 0.88 1.28
CA LEU A 206 2.39 2.01 0.44
C LEU A 206 1.90 3.19 1.26
N ASN A 207 2.22 4.40 0.78
CA ASN A 207 1.74 5.68 1.26
C ASN A 207 1.91 5.89 2.77
N GLN A 208 3.05 5.49 3.33
CA GLN A 208 3.37 5.74 4.73
C GLN A 208 3.55 7.24 4.99
N THR A 209 2.94 7.75 6.08
CA THR A 209 2.97 9.16 6.48
C THR A 209 3.30 9.37 7.95
N ALA A 210 3.51 8.30 8.72
CA ALA A 210 3.74 8.38 10.16
C ALA A 210 5.02 9.18 10.53
N HIS A 211 6.07 9.11 9.69
CA HIS A 211 7.28 9.94 9.85
C HIS A 211 7.01 11.45 9.76
N LEU A 212 5.88 11.85 9.16
CA LEU A 212 5.43 13.24 9.11
C LEU A 212 4.66 13.67 10.37
N GLY A 213 4.39 12.75 11.29
CA GLY A 213 3.49 12.95 12.43
C GLY A 213 2.01 12.72 12.07
N ILE A 214 1.73 12.11 10.92
CA ILE A 214 0.38 11.77 10.45
C ILE A 214 0.22 10.26 10.55
N ALA A 215 -0.46 9.79 11.60
CA ALA A 215 -0.63 8.36 11.86
C ALA A 215 -1.29 7.64 10.67
N LEU A 216 -2.49 8.06 10.30
CA LEU A 216 -3.21 7.55 9.14
C LEU A 216 -3.39 8.66 8.09
N PRO A 217 -3.20 8.37 6.79
CA PRO A 217 -3.49 9.34 5.74
C PRO A 217 -4.95 9.80 5.84
N PRO A 218 -5.24 11.13 5.77
CA PRO A 218 -6.60 11.62 5.81
C PRO A 218 -7.38 11.20 4.56
N PRO A 219 -8.70 10.98 4.66
CA PRO A 219 -9.55 10.71 3.51
C PRO A 219 -9.54 11.91 2.56
N ARG A 220 -9.70 11.66 1.25
CA ARG A 220 -9.79 12.73 0.25
C ARG A 220 -11.19 13.33 0.23
N PRO A 221 -11.34 14.65 0.34
CA PRO A 221 -12.64 15.30 0.15
C PRO A 221 -13.11 15.25 -1.33
N PRO A 222 -14.44 15.15 -1.57
CA PRO A 222 -15.48 14.89 -0.59
C PRO A 222 -15.48 13.41 -0.15
N PHE A 223 -15.57 13.16 1.15
CA PHE A 223 -15.65 11.82 1.72
C PHE A 223 -16.98 11.66 2.47
N GLN A 224 -17.84 10.80 1.96
CA GLN A 224 -19.19 10.55 2.48
C GLN A 224 -19.42 9.08 2.85
N GLY A 225 -18.47 8.23 2.50
CA GLY A 225 -18.57 6.78 2.64
C GLY A 225 -17.85 6.26 3.89
N SER A 226 -17.21 5.10 3.76
CA SER A 226 -16.61 4.40 4.89
C SER A 226 -15.12 4.19 4.72
N ARG A 227 -14.43 4.18 5.86
CA ARG A 227 -13.01 3.80 6.00
C ARG A 227 -12.94 2.45 6.69
N LEU A 228 -12.16 1.54 6.12
CA LEU A 228 -11.84 0.26 6.73
C LEU A 228 -10.36 0.24 7.15
N LEU A 229 -10.12 -0.21 8.37
CA LEU A 229 -8.80 -0.45 8.93
C LEU A 229 -8.59 -1.97 8.95
N LEU A 230 -7.79 -2.49 8.02
CA LEU A 230 -7.47 -3.89 7.95
C LEU A 230 -6.19 -4.15 8.74
N VAL A 231 -6.29 -4.90 9.83
CA VAL A 231 -5.22 -5.13 10.81
C VAL A 231 -4.84 -6.60 10.81
N ARG A 232 -3.55 -6.92 10.75
CA ARG A 232 -3.06 -8.27 11.03
C ARG A 232 -2.84 -8.42 12.54
N HIS A 233 -3.19 -9.58 13.10
CA HIS A 233 -2.92 -9.89 14.50
C HIS A 233 -1.45 -9.72 14.89
N GLY A 234 -1.18 -9.50 16.18
CA GLY A 234 0.17 -9.45 16.76
C GLY A 234 0.90 -10.81 16.65
N GLU A 235 2.20 -10.80 16.93
CA GLU A 235 3.07 -11.98 16.86
C GLU A 235 2.60 -13.12 17.79
N THR A 236 2.67 -14.34 17.29
CA THR A 236 2.54 -15.57 18.09
C THR A 236 3.91 -16.24 18.25
N GLN A 237 4.01 -17.23 19.15
CA GLN A 237 5.24 -18.00 19.25
C GLN A 237 5.56 -18.73 17.93
N TRP A 238 4.54 -19.24 17.22
CA TRP A 238 4.74 -19.91 15.94
C TRP A 238 5.19 -18.96 14.81
N ASN A 239 4.78 -17.69 14.82
CA ASN A 239 5.37 -16.69 13.91
C ASN A 239 6.88 -16.53 14.15
N ARG A 240 7.28 -16.41 15.43
CA ARG A 240 8.70 -16.30 15.82
C ARG A 240 9.49 -17.53 15.43
N ASP A 241 8.93 -18.71 15.64
CA ASP A 241 9.56 -20.00 15.35
C ASP A 241 9.46 -20.39 13.87
N LYS A 242 8.81 -19.56 13.03
CA LYS A 242 8.58 -19.81 11.59
C LYS A 242 7.82 -21.13 11.32
N ARG A 243 6.85 -21.48 12.17
CA ARG A 243 5.94 -22.62 11.96
C ARG A 243 4.69 -22.16 11.23
N PHE A 244 4.21 -22.99 10.33
CA PHE A 244 2.91 -22.80 9.68
C PHE A 244 1.78 -22.90 10.71
N GLN A 245 0.93 -21.88 10.81
CA GLN A 245 -0.11 -21.85 11.86
C GLN A 245 -1.47 -22.33 11.37
N GLY A 246 -1.92 -21.76 10.25
CA GLY A 246 -3.23 -22.03 9.72
C GLY A 246 -4.35 -21.75 10.72
N VAL A 247 -5.27 -22.70 10.82
CA VAL A 247 -6.45 -22.63 11.72
C VAL A 247 -6.16 -23.04 13.16
N ARG A 248 -4.96 -23.52 13.47
CA ARG A 248 -4.58 -23.80 14.87
C ARG A 248 -4.66 -22.52 15.71
N ASP A 249 -5.30 -22.65 16.86
CA ASP A 249 -5.56 -21.49 17.72
C ASP A 249 -4.38 -21.23 18.67
N ILE A 250 -3.31 -20.65 18.12
CA ILE A 250 -2.11 -20.24 18.85
C ILE A 250 -2.31 -18.81 19.35
N PRO A 251 -2.17 -18.54 20.68
CA PRO A 251 -2.36 -17.21 21.25
C PRO A 251 -1.21 -16.26 20.90
N LEU A 252 -1.42 -14.95 21.16
CA LEU A 252 -0.36 -13.95 21.11
C LEU A 252 0.76 -14.31 22.10
N ASN A 253 2.01 -14.10 21.69
CA ASN A 253 3.13 -14.06 22.64
C ASN A 253 3.26 -12.65 23.26
N ASP A 254 4.21 -12.47 24.18
CA ASP A 254 4.39 -11.18 24.85
C ASP A 254 4.71 -10.04 23.86
N ASN A 255 5.49 -10.32 22.81
CA ASN A 255 5.76 -9.34 21.75
C ASN A 255 4.49 -9.00 20.95
N GLY A 256 3.65 -9.99 20.66
CA GLY A 256 2.38 -9.78 19.97
C GLY A 256 1.40 -8.92 20.77
N LYS A 257 1.35 -9.11 22.09
CA LYS A 257 0.57 -8.23 22.99
C LYS A 257 1.13 -6.81 22.98
N ALA A 258 2.44 -6.64 23.08
CA ALA A 258 3.08 -5.32 22.99
C ALA A 258 2.85 -4.66 21.61
N GLN A 259 2.82 -5.43 20.51
CA GLN A 259 2.44 -4.92 19.18
C GLN A 259 1.00 -4.45 19.14
N ALA A 260 0.07 -5.21 19.75
CA ALA A 260 -1.34 -4.83 19.84
C ALA A 260 -1.54 -3.56 20.68
N GLU A 261 -0.80 -3.39 21.79
CA GLU A 261 -0.80 -2.18 22.61
C GLU A 261 -0.30 -0.96 21.83
N LYS A 262 0.78 -1.10 21.05
CA LYS A 262 1.28 -0.06 20.16
C LYS A 262 0.28 0.30 19.06
N ALA A 263 -0.41 -0.69 18.49
CA ALA A 263 -1.47 -0.46 17.53
C ALA A 263 -2.68 0.25 18.17
N ALA A 264 -3.00 -0.07 19.44
CA ALA A 264 -4.03 0.59 20.22
C ALA A 264 -3.70 2.08 20.42
N GLU A 265 -2.49 2.40 20.85
CA GLU A 265 -2.04 3.79 21.02
C GLU A 265 -2.01 4.53 19.67
N PHE A 266 -1.57 3.87 18.60
CA PHE A 266 -1.54 4.42 17.24
C PHE A 266 -2.94 4.78 16.71
N LEU A 267 -3.95 3.98 17.05
CA LEU A 267 -5.33 4.17 16.62
C LEU A 267 -6.21 4.92 17.63
N ARG A 268 -5.66 5.32 18.76
CA ARG A 268 -6.39 5.91 19.89
C ARG A 268 -7.34 7.04 19.49
N GLU A 269 -6.86 7.98 18.69
CA GLU A 269 -7.62 9.16 18.25
C GLU A 269 -8.45 8.89 16.96
N THR A 270 -8.41 7.67 16.43
CA THR A 270 -9.17 7.31 15.23
C THR A 270 -10.59 6.95 15.63
N PRO A 271 -11.63 7.59 15.07
CA PRO A 271 -13.02 7.32 15.47
C PRO A 271 -13.50 5.97 14.91
N ILE A 272 -13.23 4.86 15.61
CA ILE A 272 -13.72 3.52 15.24
C ILE A 272 -15.19 3.40 15.64
N ASN A 273 -16.05 3.03 14.68
CA ASN A 273 -17.51 2.90 14.89
C ASN A 273 -17.94 1.44 15.03
N HIS A 274 -17.27 0.52 14.34
CA HIS A 274 -17.53 -0.91 14.35
C HIS A 274 -16.22 -1.69 14.30
N ALA A 275 -16.22 -2.89 14.84
CA ALA A 275 -15.07 -3.78 14.79
C ALA A 275 -15.51 -5.21 14.46
N VAL A 276 -14.76 -5.87 13.60
CA VAL A 276 -14.99 -7.25 13.16
C VAL A 276 -13.68 -8.02 13.26
N THR A 277 -13.72 -9.28 13.69
CA THR A 277 -12.52 -10.10 13.81
C THR A 277 -12.77 -11.56 13.41
N SER A 278 -11.70 -12.26 13.07
CA SER A 278 -11.68 -13.72 13.03
C SER A 278 -11.97 -14.31 14.44
N PRO A 279 -12.62 -15.48 14.53
CA PRO A 279 -12.92 -16.11 15.83
C PRO A 279 -11.68 -16.62 16.58
N LEU A 280 -10.52 -16.79 15.91
CA LEU A 280 -9.31 -17.29 16.55
C LEU A 280 -8.79 -16.33 17.63
N SER A 281 -8.13 -16.86 18.67
CA SER A 281 -7.71 -16.11 19.86
C SER A 281 -6.78 -14.94 19.51
N ARG A 282 -5.78 -15.12 18.66
CA ARG A 282 -4.78 -14.10 18.30
C ARG A 282 -5.35 -12.83 17.66
N PRO A 283 -6.24 -12.86 16.64
CA PRO A 283 -6.86 -11.65 16.13
C PRO A 283 -7.90 -11.08 17.09
N LYS A 284 -8.64 -11.93 17.81
CA LYS A 284 -9.62 -11.48 18.80
C LYS A 284 -8.96 -10.72 19.95
N GLU A 285 -7.88 -11.26 20.52
CA GLU A 285 -7.10 -10.59 21.58
C GLU A 285 -6.47 -9.29 21.05
N THR A 286 -5.92 -9.28 19.83
CA THR A 286 -5.42 -8.05 19.19
C THR A 286 -6.52 -7.00 19.07
N ALA A 287 -7.71 -7.37 18.60
CA ALA A 287 -8.85 -6.46 18.48
C ALA A 287 -9.29 -5.92 19.85
N GLN A 288 -9.37 -6.75 20.86
CA GLN A 288 -9.75 -6.36 22.22
C GLN A 288 -8.77 -5.37 22.82
N ILE A 289 -7.47 -5.57 22.64
CA ILE A 289 -6.43 -4.64 23.09
C ILE A 289 -6.57 -3.28 22.38
N ILE A 290 -6.78 -3.27 21.05
CA ILE A 290 -7.00 -2.01 20.32
C ILE A 290 -8.24 -1.29 20.84
N LEU A 291 -9.33 -2.02 21.08
CA LEU A 291 -10.61 -1.45 21.51
C LEU A 291 -10.62 -0.93 22.97
N GLN A 292 -9.56 -1.10 23.74
CA GLN A 292 -9.49 -0.52 25.11
C GLN A 292 -9.68 1.01 25.13
N TYR A 293 -9.32 1.70 24.03
CA TYR A 293 -9.55 3.13 23.84
C TYR A 293 -10.90 3.45 23.16
N HIS A 294 -11.68 2.45 22.81
CA HIS A 294 -12.96 2.56 22.10
C HIS A 294 -14.07 1.77 22.81
N PRO A 295 -14.38 2.06 24.09
CA PRO A 295 -15.21 1.20 24.96
C PRO A 295 -16.65 1.01 24.49
N ASN A 296 -17.15 1.86 23.60
CA ASN A 296 -18.51 1.80 23.06
C ASN A 296 -18.60 1.00 21.75
N VAL A 297 -17.48 0.45 21.26
CA VAL A 297 -17.44 -0.31 20.00
C VAL A 297 -17.65 -1.79 20.28
N THR A 298 -18.67 -2.38 19.62
CA THR A 298 -18.92 -3.82 19.66
C THR A 298 -17.94 -4.53 18.76
N LEU A 299 -17.42 -5.68 19.22
CA LEU A 299 -16.57 -6.58 18.45
C LEU A 299 -17.37 -7.79 17.96
N ASP A 300 -17.64 -7.82 16.66
CA ASP A 300 -18.29 -8.94 16.00
C ASP A 300 -17.27 -9.95 15.47
N THR A 301 -17.65 -11.22 15.35
CA THR A 301 -16.80 -12.27 14.80
C THR A 301 -17.36 -12.81 13.48
N GLN A 302 -16.45 -13.06 12.53
CA GLN A 302 -16.76 -13.64 11.23
C GLN A 302 -15.88 -14.86 10.98
N VAL A 303 -16.48 -16.04 10.80
CA VAL A 303 -15.77 -17.30 10.61
C VAL A 303 -14.95 -17.29 9.31
N ASP A 304 -15.45 -16.63 8.26
CA ASP A 304 -14.79 -16.54 6.97
C ASP A 304 -13.54 -15.65 6.96
N LEU A 305 -13.25 -14.95 8.08
CA LEU A 305 -11.97 -14.27 8.33
C LEU A 305 -10.92 -15.19 8.98
N THR A 306 -11.21 -16.48 9.22
CA THR A 306 -10.25 -17.45 9.75
C THR A 306 -9.09 -17.62 8.75
N GLU A 307 -7.86 -17.81 9.27
CA GLU A 307 -6.67 -18.01 8.44
C GLU A 307 -6.82 -19.21 7.49
N ILE A 308 -6.02 -19.26 6.42
CA ILE A 308 -5.95 -20.43 5.54
C ILE A 308 -5.69 -21.70 6.34
N CYS A 309 -6.46 -22.75 6.08
CA CYS A 309 -6.19 -24.07 6.63
C CYS A 309 -5.00 -24.70 5.90
N HIS A 310 -3.87 -24.79 6.56
CA HIS A 310 -2.68 -25.45 6.01
C HIS A 310 -2.69 -26.98 6.17
N GLY A 311 -3.73 -27.56 6.81
CA GLY A 311 -3.89 -28.99 6.98
C GLY A 311 -2.67 -29.64 7.63
N LEU A 312 -2.06 -30.61 6.95
CA LEU A 312 -0.91 -31.35 7.48
C LEU A 312 0.39 -30.54 7.60
N TRP A 313 0.42 -29.32 7.10
CA TRP A 313 1.57 -28.42 7.29
C TRP A 313 1.53 -27.67 8.63
N GLU A 314 0.36 -27.64 9.30
CA GLU A 314 0.21 -26.91 10.55
C GLU A 314 1.13 -27.42 11.65
N GLY A 315 1.88 -26.52 12.27
CA GLY A 315 2.89 -26.79 13.30
C GLY A 315 4.27 -27.15 12.75
N LYS A 316 4.42 -27.39 11.45
CA LYS A 316 5.68 -27.76 10.82
C LYS A 316 6.54 -26.56 10.44
N LEU A 317 7.84 -26.77 10.36
CA LEU A 317 8.82 -25.90 9.72
C LEU A 317 8.88 -26.20 8.23
N GLU A 318 9.44 -25.27 7.43
CA GLU A 318 9.63 -25.45 5.99
C GLU A 318 10.42 -26.75 5.67
N GLU A 319 11.46 -27.05 6.43
CA GLU A 319 12.28 -28.27 6.26
C GLU A 319 11.46 -29.55 6.51
N GLU A 320 10.57 -29.52 7.48
CA GLU A 320 9.70 -30.66 7.83
C GLU A 320 8.62 -30.86 6.75
N ILE A 321 8.16 -29.77 6.13
CA ILE A 321 7.22 -29.82 5.00
C ILE A 321 7.91 -30.38 3.78
N GLU A 322 9.08 -29.87 3.41
CA GLU A 322 9.83 -30.33 2.25
C GLU A 322 10.17 -31.82 2.35
N ALA A 323 10.51 -32.30 3.57
CA ALA A 323 10.77 -33.73 3.80
C ALA A 323 9.52 -34.60 3.64
N SER A 324 8.34 -34.07 3.99
CA SER A 324 7.06 -34.83 3.95
C SER A 324 6.33 -34.68 2.61
N PHE A 325 6.50 -33.55 1.94
CA PHE A 325 5.80 -33.15 0.70
C PHE A 325 6.79 -32.47 -0.28
N PRO A 326 7.75 -33.23 -0.86
CA PRO A 326 8.80 -32.67 -1.69
C PRO A 326 8.26 -31.84 -2.86
N GLY A 327 8.79 -30.64 -3.04
CA GLY A 327 8.44 -29.70 -4.10
C GLY A 327 7.18 -28.87 -3.87
N MET A 328 6.28 -29.26 -3.00
CA MET A 328 5.03 -28.49 -2.76
C MET A 328 5.29 -27.13 -2.15
N LEU A 329 6.34 -26.99 -1.32
CA LEU A 329 6.70 -25.70 -0.74
C LEU A 329 7.27 -24.75 -1.79
N GLU A 330 8.00 -25.27 -2.76
CA GLU A 330 8.48 -24.48 -3.92
C GLU A 330 7.31 -24.04 -4.80
N ASP A 331 6.35 -24.91 -5.07
CA ASP A 331 5.11 -24.55 -5.79
C ASP A 331 4.33 -23.48 -5.03
N TRP A 332 4.19 -23.59 -3.70
CA TRP A 332 3.54 -22.58 -2.88
C TRP A 332 4.21 -21.20 -2.95
N LYS A 333 5.53 -21.17 -3.05
CA LYS A 333 6.29 -19.92 -3.19
C LYS A 333 6.21 -19.32 -4.59
N ASN A 334 6.11 -20.14 -5.63
CA ASN A 334 6.21 -19.70 -7.03
C ASN A 334 4.85 -19.62 -7.76
N ALA A 335 3.89 -20.49 -7.40
CA ALA A 335 2.56 -20.60 -8.03
C ALA A 335 1.51 -20.99 -6.99
N PRO A 336 1.27 -20.14 -5.96
CA PRO A 336 0.44 -20.47 -4.80
C PRO A 336 -1.00 -20.87 -5.17
N GLU A 337 -1.51 -20.39 -6.30
CA GLU A 337 -2.84 -20.71 -6.82
C GLU A 337 -2.99 -22.16 -7.28
N THR A 338 -1.88 -22.87 -7.49
CA THR A 338 -1.88 -24.27 -7.95
C THR A 338 -1.84 -25.28 -6.82
N VAL A 339 -1.56 -24.85 -5.59
CA VAL A 339 -1.32 -25.73 -4.46
C VAL A 339 -2.61 -26.05 -3.72
N GLN A 340 -2.93 -27.34 -3.61
CA GLN A 340 -3.92 -27.86 -2.67
C GLN A 340 -3.19 -28.33 -1.40
N MET A 341 -3.43 -27.67 -0.27
CA MET A 341 -2.84 -28.08 1.00
C MET A 341 -3.35 -29.49 1.39
N PRO A 342 -2.45 -30.42 1.77
CA PRO A 342 -2.88 -31.75 2.19
C PRO A 342 -3.80 -31.67 3.43
N GLU A 343 -5.04 -32.15 3.31
CA GLU A 343 -6.10 -32.01 4.32
C GLU A 343 -6.42 -30.54 4.70
N GLY A 344 -6.14 -29.59 3.82
CA GLY A 344 -6.37 -28.16 4.03
C GLY A 344 -7.06 -27.49 2.86
N GLU A 345 -7.03 -26.15 2.84
CA GLU A 345 -7.60 -25.33 1.78
C GLU A 345 -6.59 -25.10 0.64
N ASN A 346 -7.10 -24.82 -0.56
CA ASN A 346 -6.33 -24.14 -1.59
C ASN A 346 -6.60 -22.61 -1.52
N LEU A 347 -5.78 -21.85 -2.25
CA LEU A 347 -5.88 -20.40 -2.19
C LEU A 347 -7.17 -19.84 -2.82
N GLN A 348 -7.80 -20.56 -3.77
CA GLN A 348 -9.06 -20.13 -4.36
C GLN A 348 -10.23 -20.24 -3.34
N GLU A 349 -10.27 -21.27 -2.53
CA GLU A 349 -11.27 -21.44 -1.46
C GLU A 349 -11.16 -20.28 -0.44
N VAL A 350 -9.92 -19.95 -0.03
CA VAL A 350 -9.65 -18.81 0.85
C VAL A 350 -10.07 -17.50 0.19
N TRP A 351 -9.77 -17.33 -1.11
CA TRP A 351 -10.14 -16.17 -1.91
C TRP A 351 -11.66 -15.95 -1.91
N ASP A 352 -12.42 -16.99 -2.24
CA ASP A 352 -13.87 -16.90 -2.38
C ASP A 352 -14.54 -16.52 -1.05
N ARG A 353 -14.18 -17.19 0.07
CA ARG A 353 -14.77 -16.89 1.39
C ARG A 353 -14.34 -15.52 1.94
N ALA A 354 -13.06 -15.17 1.82
CA ALA A 354 -12.54 -13.92 2.37
C ALA A 354 -13.14 -12.71 1.63
N ILE A 355 -13.26 -12.77 0.31
CA ILE A 355 -13.86 -11.69 -0.49
C ILE A 355 -15.36 -11.56 -0.23
N ALA A 356 -16.10 -12.67 -0.17
CA ALA A 356 -17.51 -12.65 0.16
C ALA A 356 -17.74 -12.03 1.55
N CYS A 357 -16.94 -12.41 2.53
CA CYS A 357 -16.97 -11.84 3.88
C CYS A 357 -16.65 -10.33 3.87
N TRP A 358 -15.59 -9.92 3.17
CA TRP A 358 -15.22 -8.52 3.04
C TRP A 358 -16.34 -7.67 2.43
N GLN A 359 -16.93 -8.13 1.32
CA GLN A 359 -18.05 -7.46 0.67
C GLN A 359 -19.26 -7.35 1.60
N GLN A 360 -19.55 -8.41 2.37
CA GLN A 360 -20.63 -8.39 3.36
C GLN A 360 -20.35 -7.38 4.49
N ILE A 361 -19.13 -7.31 5.00
CA ILE A 361 -18.71 -6.31 6.00
C ILE A 361 -18.91 -4.89 5.45
N VAL A 362 -18.38 -4.62 4.26
CA VAL A 362 -18.53 -3.31 3.60
C VAL A 362 -20.02 -2.97 3.43
N LYS A 363 -20.82 -3.89 2.93
CA LYS A 363 -22.27 -3.69 2.71
C LYS A 363 -23.01 -3.42 4.04
N THR A 364 -22.69 -4.18 5.08
CA THR A 364 -23.39 -4.10 6.39
C THR A 364 -23.10 -2.79 7.10
N TYR A 365 -21.83 -2.37 7.15
CA TYR A 365 -21.38 -1.28 8.01
C TYR A 365 -21.18 0.06 7.27
N SER A 366 -21.14 0.05 5.93
CA SER A 366 -20.97 1.28 5.13
C SER A 366 -22.31 1.93 4.71
N ASN A 367 -23.42 1.32 5.03
CA ASN A 367 -24.74 1.83 4.65
C ASN A 367 -25.23 2.83 5.71
N SER A 368 -24.70 4.06 5.70
CA SER A 368 -24.98 5.10 6.68
C SER A 368 -24.91 6.47 6.04
N ASP A 369 -25.75 7.41 6.50
CA ASP A 369 -25.74 8.81 6.06
C ASP A 369 -24.52 9.61 6.53
N THR A 370 -23.71 9.02 7.40
CA THR A 370 -22.49 9.64 7.92
C THR A 370 -21.29 8.72 7.74
N PRO A 371 -20.09 9.28 7.47
CA PRO A 371 -18.88 8.48 7.35
C PRO A 371 -18.64 7.58 8.56
N LYS A 372 -18.24 6.33 8.32
CA LYS A 372 -17.95 5.34 9.37
C LYS A 372 -16.53 4.80 9.21
N THR A 373 -15.91 4.49 10.33
CA THR A 373 -14.66 3.73 10.37
C THR A 373 -14.92 2.34 10.94
N ILE A 374 -14.56 1.31 10.20
CA ILE A 374 -14.71 -0.10 10.56
C ILE A 374 -13.33 -0.72 10.70
N MET A 375 -13.04 -1.31 11.85
CA MET A 375 -11.81 -2.07 12.07
C MET A 375 -12.06 -3.55 11.76
N VAL A 376 -11.20 -4.16 10.95
CA VAL A 376 -11.22 -5.60 10.64
C VAL A 376 -9.89 -6.18 11.06
N VAL A 377 -9.90 -7.14 12.00
CA VAL A 377 -8.67 -7.76 12.50
C VAL A 377 -8.66 -9.23 12.06
N ALA A 378 -7.67 -9.58 11.23
CA ALA A 378 -7.57 -10.92 10.65
C ALA A 378 -6.11 -11.39 10.58
N HIS A 379 -5.78 -12.15 9.55
CA HIS A 379 -4.55 -12.91 9.41
C HIS A 379 -3.79 -12.52 8.15
N ASP A 380 -2.62 -13.10 7.97
CA ASP A 380 -1.75 -12.78 6.84
C ASP A 380 -2.39 -13.14 5.50
N ALA A 381 -2.79 -14.40 5.30
CA ALA A 381 -3.35 -14.84 4.03
C ALA A 381 -4.66 -14.11 3.71
N ILE A 382 -5.54 -13.95 4.70
CA ILE A 382 -6.81 -13.26 4.53
C ILE A 382 -6.58 -11.79 4.09
N ASN A 383 -5.69 -11.08 4.78
CA ASN A 383 -5.39 -9.69 4.46
C ASN A 383 -4.75 -9.54 3.08
N LYS A 384 -3.83 -10.44 2.70
CA LYS A 384 -3.23 -10.47 1.36
C LYS A 384 -4.27 -10.69 0.28
N VAL A 385 -5.17 -11.66 0.46
CA VAL A 385 -6.26 -11.97 -0.48
C VAL A 385 -7.16 -10.75 -0.66
N ILE A 386 -7.60 -10.12 0.43
CA ILE A 386 -8.44 -8.92 0.37
C ILE A 386 -7.72 -7.78 -0.38
N LEU A 387 -6.46 -7.52 -0.05
CA LEU A 387 -5.68 -6.45 -0.70
C LEU A 387 -5.42 -6.75 -2.18
N CYS A 388 -5.08 -7.99 -2.54
CA CYS A 388 -4.95 -8.40 -3.94
C CYS A 388 -6.25 -8.18 -4.71
N TYR A 389 -7.39 -8.61 -4.16
CA TYR A 389 -8.70 -8.38 -4.77
C TYR A 389 -8.98 -6.90 -5.01
N LEU A 390 -8.78 -6.04 -4.01
CA LEU A 390 -9.00 -4.60 -4.10
C LEU A 390 -8.09 -3.90 -5.12
N LEU A 391 -6.93 -4.48 -5.40
CA LEU A 391 -5.97 -4.06 -6.41
C LEU A 391 -6.21 -4.67 -7.80
N GLY A 392 -7.28 -5.47 -7.98
CA GLY A 392 -7.56 -6.15 -9.24
C GLY A 392 -6.53 -7.23 -9.61
N LEU A 393 -5.77 -7.70 -8.64
CA LEU A 393 -4.84 -8.81 -8.75
C LEU A 393 -5.57 -10.15 -8.63
N LYS A 394 -4.86 -11.25 -8.87
CA LYS A 394 -5.39 -12.62 -8.86
C LYS A 394 -4.72 -13.45 -7.74
N PRO A 395 -5.21 -14.66 -7.43
CA PRO A 395 -4.55 -15.56 -6.47
C PRO A 395 -3.07 -15.79 -6.76
N ALA A 396 -2.65 -15.88 -8.02
CA ALA A 396 -1.25 -15.97 -8.42
C ALA A 396 -0.36 -14.81 -7.89
N ASN A 397 -0.96 -13.66 -7.55
CA ASN A 397 -0.24 -12.50 -7.03
C ASN A 397 -0.17 -12.45 -5.49
N PHE A 398 -0.51 -13.54 -4.81
CA PHE A 398 -0.59 -13.61 -3.35
C PHE A 398 0.67 -13.08 -2.64
N TRP A 399 1.85 -13.37 -3.18
CA TRP A 399 3.13 -12.94 -2.61
C TRP A 399 3.52 -11.50 -2.95
N ASN A 400 2.76 -10.82 -3.81
CA ASN A 400 3.02 -9.42 -4.15
C ASN A 400 2.73 -8.45 -2.99
N ILE A 401 2.04 -8.90 -1.95
CA ILE A 401 1.70 -8.06 -0.79
C ILE A 401 2.34 -8.62 0.47
N LYS A 402 3.07 -7.77 1.19
CA LYS A 402 3.57 -8.09 2.53
C LYS A 402 2.59 -7.62 3.60
N GLN A 403 2.44 -8.40 4.66
CA GLN A 403 1.68 -8.05 5.85
C GLN A 403 2.50 -8.33 7.11
N GLY A 404 2.86 -7.29 7.86
CA GLY A 404 3.57 -7.42 9.14
C GLY A 404 2.63 -7.76 10.30
N ASN A 405 3.12 -8.45 11.33
CA ASN A 405 2.33 -8.62 12.57
C ASN A 405 2.00 -7.25 13.19
N GLY A 406 0.74 -7.02 13.54
CA GLY A 406 0.27 -5.74 14.06
C GLY A 406 0.19 -4.61 13.03
N ALA A 407 0.43 -4.89 11.75
CA ALA A 407 0.33 -3.89 10.68
C ALA A 407 -1.11 -3.44 10.45
N VAL A 408 -1.25 -2.17 10.02
CA VAL A 408 -2.53 -1.54 9.68
C VAL A 408 -2.51 -1.14 8.21
N SER A 409 -3.54 -1.53 7.46
CA SER A 409 -3.81 -1.05 6.11
C SER A 409 -5.11 -0.25 6.11
N VAL A 410 -5.20 0.80 5.28
CA VAL A 410 -6.32 1.74 5.26
C VAL A 410 -6.97 1.75 3.89
N ILE A 411 -8.25 1.43 3.85
CA ILE A 411 -9.07 1.35 2.64
C ILE A 411 -10.27 2.29 2.79
N ASP A 412 -10.45 3.20 1.83
CA ASP A 412 -11.59 4.09 1.78
C ASP A 412 -12.57 3.70 0.66
N TYR A 413 -13.85 3.74 0.96
CA TYR A 413 -14.96 3.71 -0.01
C TYR A 413 -15.58 5.12 -0.05
N PRO A 414 -15.07 6.05 -0.88
CA PRO A 414 -15.34 7.49 -0.72
C PRO A 414 -16.81 7.89 -0.90
N LYS A 415 -17.56 7.14 -1.69
CA LYS A 415 -18.97 7.39 -2.01
C LYS A 415 -19.90 6.23 -1.60
N GLY A 416 -19.49 5.44 -0.60
CA GLY A 416 -20.23 4.26 -0.16
C GLY A 416 -19.84 2.98 -0.89
N VAL A 417 -20.58 1.90 -0.62
CA VAL A 417 -20.27 0.51 -0.99
C VAL A 417 -20.07 0.28 -2.49
N ASP A 418 -20.78 1.00 -3.34
CA ASP A 418 -20.71 0.85 -4.80
C ASP A 418 -19.57 1.67 -5.43
N SER A 419 -18.80 2.42 -4.62
CA SER A 419 -17.68 3.20 -5.15
C SER A 419 -16.42 2.36 -5.29
N GLN A 420 -15.58 2.70 -6.28
CA GLN A 420 -14.24 2.16 -6.40
C GLN A 420 -13.46 2.42 -5.09
N PRO A 421 -12.95 1.37 -4.42
CA PRO A 421 -12.15 1.56 -3.22
C PRO A 421 -10.82 2.27 -3.52
N VAL A 422 -10.35 3.02 -2.54
CA VAL A 422 -9.04 3.68 -2.57
C VAL A 422 -8.19 3.15 -1.44
N LEU A 423 -7.05 2.55 -1.77
CA LEU A 423 -6.06 2.13 -0.81
C LEU A 423 -5.28 3.37 -0.36
N GLN A 424 -5.60 3.82 0.84
CA GLN A 424 -4.99 5.00 1.46
C GLN A 424 -3.59 4.69 1.97
N ALA A 425 -3.37 3.49 2.51
CA ALA A 425 -2.06 2.98 2.90
C ALA A 425 -2.10 1.45 3.02
N ILE A 426 -0.97 0.80 2.79
CA ILE A 426 -0.80 -0.64 2.97
C ILE A 426 0.36 -0.90 3.92
N ASN A 427 0.14 -1.82 4.87
CA ASN A 427 1.15 -2.36 5.77
C ASN A 427 1.91 -1.29 6.57
N ILE A 428 1.18 -0.42 7.28
CA ILE A 428 1.78 0.54 8.21
C ILE A 428 2.28 -0.24 9.44
N THR A 429 3.60 -0.21 9.68
CA THR A 429 4.27 -0.84 10.83
C THR A 429 5.12 0.13 11.64
N SER A 430 5.15 1.40 11.24
CA SER A 430 5.98 2.44 11.87
C SER A 430 5.70 2.64 13.37
N HIS A 431 4.46 2.43 13.81
CA HIS A 431 4.06 2.48 15.21
C HIS A 431 4.71 1.38 16.06
N LEU A 432 5.21 0.31 15.45
CA LEU A 432 5.87 -0.78 16.15
C LEU A 432 7.35 -0.46 16.51
N GLY A 433 7.86 0.71 16.06
CA GLY A 433 9.22 1.16 16.32
C GLY A 433 10.23 0.70 15.28
N SER A 434 9.78 0.17 14.14
CA SER A 434 10.64 -0.32 13.06
C SER A 434 11.09 0.76 12.06
N GLY A 435 10.65 2.01 12.25
CA GLY A 435 10.86 3.08 11.27
C GLY A 435 9.98 2.88 10.02
N ILE A 436 10.53 3.20 8.84
CA ILE A 436 9.79 3.09 7.56
C ILE A 436 9.75 1.65 7.04
N LEU A 437 10.81 0.86 7.31
CA LEU A 437 10.90 -0.52 6.84
C LEU A 437 10.22 -1.48 7.82
N ASP A 438 9.47 -2.43 7.29
CA ASP A 438 8.86 -3.48 8.10
C ASP A 438 9.90 -4.48 8.61
N ARG A 439 10.07 -4.54 9.94
CA ARG A 439 10.97 -5.46 10.66
C ARG A 439 10.21 -6.49 11.49
N THR A 440 8.90 -6.61 11.31
CA THR A 440 8.11 -7.61 12.03
C THR A 440 8.47 -9.01 11.54
N ALA A 441 8.24 -10.02 12.38
CA ALA A 441 8.39 -11.39 11.94
C ALA A 441 7.36 -11.66 10.83
N ALA A 442 7.85 -11.95 9.62
CA ALA A 442 7.02 -12.59 8.61
C ALA A 442 6.89 -14.05 9.06
N GLY A 443 5.70 -14.49 9.47
CA GLY A 443 5.48 -15.89 9.76
C GLY A 443 5.78 -16.76 8.54
N ALA A 444 6.02 -18.05 8.74
CA ALA A 444 5.94 -19.02 7.66
C ALA A 444 4.49 -19.10 7.17
N LEU A 445 4.31 -18.87 5.89
CA LEU A 445 3.02 -19.00 5.19
C LEU A 445 3.17 -19.90 4.00
#